data_c565645061e345f113c4f90330a1d081
#
_entry.id   c565645061e345f113c4f90330a1d081
#
_cell.length_a   1.000
_cell.length_b   1.000
_cell.length_c   1.000
_cell.angle_alpha   90.00
_cell.angle_beta   90.00
_cell.angle_gamma   90.00
#
_symmetry.space_group_name_H-M   'P 1'
#
loop_
_entity.id
_entity.type
_entity.pdbx_description
1 polymer ?
#
loop_
_entity_poly.entity_id
_entity_poly.type
_entity_poly.pdbx_seq_one_letter_code
_entity_poly.pdbx_strand_id
1 'polypeptide(L)'
;MKYKDFRPRLKGDKKIAYDYLTRDERRILVIGDLHAPFELDGYLEFCQETYAKFLCNQVIFIGDIIDNHYSSYHETFSDALGGADELRYAIKAVKKWRKTFPVADVIIGNHDRMVMRKAQTSDIPTMWIKSYNEVLGTKWNWVERVVYDNVSVCAWGRRYCQN
;
A
#
# COMPACT_ATOMS: atom_id res chain seq x y z
N MET A 1 -38.53 -31.36 8.42
CA MET A 1 -37.89 -31.61 7.12
C MET A 1 -36.47 -31.07 7.19
N LYS A 2 -35.45 -31.92 7.33
CA LYS A 2 -34.05 -31.48 7.40
C LYS A 2 -33.63 -31.09 5.99
N TYR A 3 -33.28 -29.83 5.76
CA TYR A 3 -32.63 -29.41 4.54
C TYR A 3 -31.33 -30.20 4.36
N LYS A 4 -31.33 -31.14 3.40
CA LYS A 4 -30.10 -31.79 2.96
C LYS A 4 -29.22 -30.72 2.32
N ASP A 5 -28.03 -30.62 2.84
CA ASP A 5 -26.98 -29.72 2.39
C ASP A 5 -26.69 -29.97 0.90
N PHE A 6 -27.23 -29.13 0.01
CA PHE A 6 -27.03 -29.22 -1.44
C PHE A 6 -25.68 -28.60 -1.81
N ARG A 7 -24.59 -29.07 -1.19
CA ARG A 7 -23.28 -28.71 -1.65
C ARG A 7 -22.95 -29.47 -2.93
N PRO A 8 -22.64 -28.79 -4.03
CA PRO A 8 -22.23 -29.49 -5.25
C PRO A 8 -20.99 -30.34 -4.95
N ARG A 9 -21.00 -31.60 -5.35
CA ARG A 9 -19.85 -32.50 -5.23
C ARG A 9 -18.81 -32.09 -6.26
N LEU A 10 -17.95 -31.12 -5.89
CA LEU A 10 -16.81 -30.69 -6.70
C LEU A 10 -15.76 -31.82 -6.67
N LYS A 11 -15.13 -32.11 -7.81
CA LYS A 11 -14.03 -33.06 -7.96
C LYS A 11 -12.81 -32.42 -8.62
N GLY A 12 -11.64 -32.99 -8.35
CA GLY A 12 -10.38 -32.54 -8.97
C GLY A 12 -10.08 -31.06 -8.68
N ASP A 13 -9.59 -30.35 -9.68
CA ASP A 13 -9.13 -28.96 -9.56
C ASP A 13 -10.20 -27.99 -9.06
N LYS A 14 -11.48 -28.25 -9.41
CA LYS A 14 -12.61 -27.44 -8.92
C LYS A 14 -12.81 -27.58 -7.41
N LYS A 15 -12.57 -28.78 -6.86
CA LYS A 15 -12.63 -29.00 -5.41
C LYS A 15 -11.45 -28.30 -4.73
N ILE A 16 -10.26 -28.43 -5.27
CA ILE A 16 -9.06 -27.77 -4.74
C ILE A 16 -9.26 -26.24 -4.73
N ALA A 17 -9.76 -25.69 -5.84
CA ALA A 17 -10.07 -24.27 -5.93
C ALA A 17 -11.14 -23.83 -4.92
N TYR A 18 -12.20 -24.62 -4.75
CA TYR A 18 -13.25 -24.31 -3.77
C TYR A 18 -12.74 -24.41 -2.34
N ASP A 19 -11.98 -25.46 -2.00
CA ASP A 19 -11.38 -25.64 -0.68
C ASP A 19 -10.38 -24.49 -0.39
N TYR A 20 -9.64 -24.04 -1.40
CA TYR A 20 -8.72 -22.91 -1.30
C TYR A 20 -9.45 -21.58 -1.07
N LEU A 21 -10.56 -21.34 -1.78
CA LEU A 21 -11.38 -20.13 -1.66
C LEU A 21 -12.15 -20.06 -0.33
N THR A 22 -12.53 -21.22 0.23
CA THR A 22 -13.32 -21.30 1.47
C THR A 22 -12.45 -21.41 2.72
N ARG A 23 -11.13 -21.55 2.58
CA ARG A 23 -10.23 -21.45 3.73
C ARG A 23 -10.23 -20.03 4.26
N ASP A 24 -10.37 -19.90 5.56
CA ASP A 24 -10.25 -18.62 6.29
C ASP A 24 -8.76 -18.26 6.47
N GLU A 25 -7.99 -18.42 5.41
CA GLU A 25 -6.56 -18.12 5.38
C GLU A 25 -6.35 -16.75 4.76
N ARG A 26 -5.48 -15.96 5.38
CA ARG A 26 -5.03 -14.70 4.80
C ARG A 26 -4.13 -14.96 3.61
N ARG A 27 -4.48 -14.35 2.49
CA ARG A 27 -3.67 -14.31 1.29
C ARG A 27 -3.39 -12.85 0.98
N ILE A 28 -2.19 -12.42 1.33
CA ILE A 28 -1.83 -11.02 1.34
C ILE A 28 -1.00 -10.71 0.10
N LEU A 29 -1.45 -9.72 -0.68
CA LEU A 29 -0.62 -9.10 -1.69
C LEU A 29 0.22 -8.02 -1.02
N VAL A 30 1.53 -8.16 -1.11
CA VAL A 30 2.49 -7.15 -0.62
C VAL A 30 3.01 -6.35 -1.80
N ILE A 31 2.81 -5.04 -1.76
CA ILE A 31 3.19 -4.09 -2.81
C ILE A 31 4.27 -3.17 -2.25
N GLY A 32 5.42 -3.09 -2.92
CA GLY A 32 6.54 -2.25 -2.51
C GLY A 32 6.75 -1.02 -3.38
N ASP A 33 7.36 -0.01 -2.81
CA ASP A 33 8.05 1.09 -3.46
C ASP A 33 7.32 1.66 -4.69
N LEU A 34 6.14 2.24 -4.44
CA LEU A 34 5.30 2.79 -5.52
C LEU A 34 5.90 4.06 -6.13
N HIS A 35 6.48 4.92 -5.27
CA HIS A 35 7.10 6.18 -5.66
C HIS A 35 6.26 7.02 -6.62
N ALA A 36 4.95 7.13 -6.37
CA ALA A 36 4.09 7.97 -7.19
C ALA A 36 4.60 9.43 -7.22
N PRO A 37 4.67 10.06 -8.39
CA PRO A 37 4.07 9.69 -9.69
C PRO A 37 5.00 8.88 -10.61
N PHE A 38 6.11 8.34 -10.13
CA PHE A 38 7.16 7.70 -10.93
C PHE A 38 7.04 6.16 -10.91
N GLU A 39 5.84 5.65 -10.59
CA GLU A 39 5.59 4.22 -10.61
C GLU A 39 5.89 3.57 -11.96
N LEU A 40 6.36 2.33 -11.93
CA LEU A 40 6.67 1.57 -13.12
C LEU A 40 5.41 1.35 -13.98
N ASP A 41 5.53 1.55 -15.29
CA ASP A 41 4.45 1.27 -16.24
C ASP A 41 4.00 -0.20 -16.15
N GLY A 42 2.68 -0.42 -16.09
CA GLY A 42 2.10 -1.76 -15.95
C GLY A 42 2.14 -2.34 -14.53
N TYR A 43 2.68 -1.62 -13.54
CA TYR A 43 2.79 -2.14 -12.18
C TYR A 43 1.43 -2.38 -11.52
N LEU A 44 0.47 -1.50 -11.74
CA LEU A 44 -0.88 -1.66 -11.22
C LEU A 44 -1.55 -2.90 -11.80
N GLU A 45 -1.46 -3.09 -13.10
CA GLU A 45 -2.01 -4.23 -13.84
C GLU A 45 -1.39 -5.54 -13.36
N PHE A 46 -0.07 -5.56 -13.21
CA PHE A 46 0.65 -6.71 -12.64
C PHE A 46 0.15 -7.06 -11.23
N CYS A 47 -0.05 -6.06 -10.37
CA CYS A 47 -0.58 -6.26 -9.03
C CYS A 47 -2.02 -6.78 -9.05
N GLN A 48 -2.86 -6.30 -9.96
CA GLN A 48 -4.24 -6.78 -10.14
C GLN A 48 -4.27 -8.25 -10.57
N GLU A 49 -3.47 -8.60 -11.58
CA GLU A 49 -3.36 -9.97 -12.07
C GLU A 49 -2.84 -10.92 -10.98
N THR A 50 -1.83 -10.47 -10.24
CA THR A 50 -1.26 -11.23 -9.11
C THR A 50 -2.30 -11.42 -8.01
N TYR A 51 -3.04 -10.36 -7.64
CA TYR A 51 -4.10 -10.43 -6.66
C TYR A 51 -5.18 -11.46 -7.05
N ALA A 52 -5.61 -11.42 -8.31
CA ALA A 52 -6.60 -12.36 -8.83
C ALA A 52 -6.05 -13.79 -8.94
N LYS A 53 -4.84 -13.96 -9.48
CA LYS A 53 -4.20 -15.26 -9.68
C LYS A 53 -4.02 -16.03 -8.37
N PHE A 54 -3.59 -15.36 -7.32
CA PHE A 54 -3.34 -15.97 -6.01
C PHE A 54 -4.55 -15.84 -5.06
N LEU A 55 -5.68 -15.33 -5.56
CA LEU A 55 -6.91 -15.16 -4.78
C LEU A 55 -6.66 -14.40 -3.48
N CYS A 56 -5.84 -13.37 -3.56
CA CYS A 56 -5.54 -12.55 -2.40
C CYS A 56 -6.82 -11.92 -1.83
N ASN A 57 -6.86 -11.75 -0.52
CA ASN A 57 -8.01 -11.16 0.18
C ASN A 57 -7.61 -9.95 1.05
N GLN A 58 -6.32 -9.61 1.03
CA GLN A 58 -5.77 -8.47 1.74
C GLN A 58 -4.62 -7.84 0.95
N VAL A 59 -4.43 -6.53 1.13
CA VAL A 59 -3.35 -5.77 0.48
C VAL A 59 -2.56 -4.99 1.51
N ILE A 60 -1.25 -5.04 1.42
CA ILE A 60 -0.32 -4.23 2.19
C ILE A 60 0.62 -3.50 1.25
N PHE A 61 0.73 -2.19 1.41
CA PHE A 61 1.83 -1.41 0.84
C PHE A 61 2.94 -1.30 1.88
N ILE A 62 4.18 -1.59 1.50
CA ILE A 62 5.32 -1.60 2.43
C ILE A 62 6.09 -0.29 2.48
N GLY A 63 5.44 0.80 2.14
CA GLY A 63 5.95 2.16 2.21
C GLY A 63 6.25 2.77 0.86
N ASP A 64 6.74 4.02 0.92
CA ASP A 64 7.15 4.83 -0.22
C ASP A 64 6.07 4.92 -1.31
N ILE A 65 4.86 5.25 -0.86
CA ILE A 65 3.70 5.47 -1.74
C ILE A 65 3.93 6.67 -2.65
N ILE A 66 4.52 7.74 -2.08
CA ILE A 66 4.84 8.98 -2.79
C ILE A 66 6.36 9.13 -2.81
N ASP A 67 6.90 9.64 -3.92
CA ASP A 67 8.34 9.87 -4.02
C ASP A 67 8.80 11.05 -3.15
N ASN A 68 8.03 12.14 -3.11
CA ASN A 68 8.37 13.34 -2.34
C ASN A 68 9.79 13.89 -2.62
N HIS A 69 10.29 13.72 -3.84
CA HIS A 69 11.65 14.07 -4.22
C HIS A 69 12.01 15.51 -3.86
N TYR A 70 11.10 16.46 -4.08
CA TYR A 70 11.27 17.87 -3.73
C TYR A 70 11.47 18.11 -2.21
N SER A 71 11.07 17.18 -1.37
CA SER A 71 11.26 17.23 0.08
C SER A 71 12.53 16.53 0.54
N SER A 72 13.32 15.99 -0.37
CA SER A 72 14.61 15.39 -0.08
C SER A 72 15.58 16.39 0.53
N TYR A 73 16.53 15.89 1.34
CA TYR A 73 17.71 16.65 1.78
C TYR A 73 18.89 16.53 0.81
N HIS A 74 18.76 15.72 -0.24
CA HIS A 74 19.71 15.61 -1.32
C HIS A 74 19.49 16.72 -2.34
N GLU A 75 20.52 17.02 -3.12
CA GLU A 75 20.41 17.96 -4.23
C GLU A 75 19.34 17.47 -5.22
N THR A 76 18.48 18.39 -5.62
CA THR A 76 17.45 18.13 -6.62
C THR A 76 17.95 18.64 -7.98
N PHE A 77 17.62 17.91 -9.04
CA PHE A 77 17.92 18.37 -10.40
C PHE A 77 17.08 19.61 -10.74
N SER A 78 17.70 20.58 -11.42
CA SER A 78 17.02 21.81 -11.84
C SER A 78 15.77 21.57 -12.70
N ASP A 79 15.76 20.46 -13.43
CA ASP A 79 14.68 20.08 -14.34
C ASP A 79 13.65 19.14 -13.69
N ALA A 80 13.76 18.89 -12.37
CA ALA A 80 12.79 18.10 -11.63
C ALA A 80 11.45 18.83 -11.50
N LEU A 81 10.39 18.07 -11.29
CA LEU A 81 9.07 18.64 -11.03
C LEU A 81 9.10 19.51 -9.77
N GLY A 82 8.44 20.65 -9.81
CA GLY A 82 8.20 21.44 -8.62
C GLY A 82 7.31 20.68 -7.64
N GLY A 83 7.51 20.88 -6.33
CA GLY A 83 6.82 20.10 -5.30
C GLY A 83 5.30 20.08 -5.41
N ALA A 84 4.68 21.18 -5.85
CA ALA A 84 3.23 21.24 -6.05
C ALA A 84 2.77 20.38 -7.24
N ASP A 85 3.55 20.31 -8.29
CA ASP A 85 3.22 19.54 -9.49
C ASP A 85 3.47 18.06 -9.25
N GLU A 86 4.59 17.71 -8.63
CA GLU A 86 4.86 16.33 -8.23
C GLU A 86 3.73 15.77 -7.35
N LEU A 87 3.29 16.53 -6.33
CA LEU A 87 2.19 16.09 -5.47
C LEU A 87 0.87 15.96 -6.25
N ARG A 88 0.55 16.87 -7.17
CA ARG A 88 -0.67 16.76 -8.00
C ARG A 88 -0.64 15.51 -8.87
N TYR A 89 0.50 15.18 -9.47
CA TYR A 89 0.66 13.97 -10.26
C TYR A 89 0.60 12.72 -9.38
N ALA A 90 1.23 12.72 -8.21
CA ALA A 90 1.16 11.64 -7.24
C ALA A 90 -0.29 11.35 -6.80
N ILE A 91 -1.07 12.39 -6.47
CA ILE A 91 -2.51 12.24 -6.14
C ILE A 91 -3.27 11.61 -7.29
N LYS A 92 -2.98 12.01 -8.54
CA LYS A 92 -3.63 11.45 -9.73
C LYS A 92 -3.26 9.97 -9.93
N ALA A 93 -2.01 9.61 -9.71
CA ALA A 93 -1.52 8.24 -9.78
C ALA A 93 -2.16 7.36 -8.68
N VAL A 94 -2.06 7.79 -7.43
CA VAL A 94 -2.65 7.07 -6.28
C VAL A 94 -4.16 6.90 -6.41
N LYS A 95 -4.86 7.81 -7.11
CA LYS A 95 -6.30 7.65 -7.39
C LYS A 95 -6.62 6.37 -8.16
N LYS A 96 -5.73 5.88 -9.04
CA LYS A 96 -5.91 4.61 -9.75
C LYS A 96 -5.77 3.44 -8.75
N TRP A 97 -4.73 3.47 -7.93
CA TRP A 97 -4.45 2.46 -6.92
C TRP A 97 -5.59 2.30 -5.89
N ARG A 98 -6.11 3.42 -5.37
CA ARG A 98 -7.23 3.39 -4.41
C ARG A 98 -8.55 2.90 -5.00
N LYS A 99 -8.74 3.06 -6.32
CA LYS A 99 -9.90 2.48 -7.01
C LYS A 99 -9.80 0.97 -7.11
N THR A 100 -8.61 0.46 -7.36
CA THR A 100 -8.32 -0.96 -7.48
C THR A 100 -8.28 -1.63 -6.11
N PHE A 101 -7.60 -1.02 -5.16
CA PHE A 101 -7.43 -1.51 -3.79
C PHE A 101 -7.99 -0.49 -2.79
N PRO A 102 -9.33 -0.43 -2.62
CA PRO A 102 -9.97 0.60 -1.79
C PRO A 102 -9.67 0.43 -0.29
N VAL A 103 -9.32 -0.78 0.13
CA VAL A 103 -8.93 -1.12 1.50
C VAL A 103 -7.54 -1.73 1.47
N ALA A 104 -6.62 -1.15 2.20
CA ALA A 104 -5.25 -1.62 2.33
C ALA A 104 -4.64 -1.12 3.64
N ASP A 105 -3.67 -1.87 4.15
CA ASP A 105 -2.73 -1.36 5.15
C ASP A 105 -1.53 -0.74 4.43
N VAL A 106 -1.06 0.39 4.92
CA VAL A 106 0.10 1.09 4.37
C VAL A 106 1.13 1.29 5.46
N ILE A 107 2.26 0.66 5.31
CA ILE A 107 3.41 0.91 6.18
C ILE A 107 4.03 2.24 5.76
N ILE A 108 4.23 3.14 6.69
CA ILE A 108 4.79 4.46 6.36
C ILE A 108 6.29 4.32 6.08
N GLY A 109 6.69 4.57 4.84
CA GLY A 109 8.07 4.52 4.37
C GLY A 109 8.88 5.77 4.71
N ASN A 110 10.12 5.79 4.28
CA ASN A 110 10.99 6.96 4.51
C ASN A 110 10.63 8.15 3.60
N HIS A 111 10.21 7.91 2.36
CA HIS A 111 9.73 8.95 1.46
C HIS A 111 8.40 9.55 1.93
N ASP A 112 7.47 8.73 2.39
CA ASP A 112 6.21 9.21 2.96
C ASP A 112 6.45 10.17 4.14
N ARG A 113 7.52 9.97 4.92
CA ARG A 113 7.85 10.81 6.09
C ARG A 113 8.58 12.09 5.78
N MET A 114 9.06 12.28 4.57
CA MET A 114 9.94 13.43 4.26
C MET A 114 9.29 14.77 4.62
N VAL A 115 8.01 14.95 4.31
CA VAL A 115 7.28 16.19 4.63
C VAL A 115 7.19 16.40 6.14
N MET A 116 6.85 15.36 6.90
CA MET A 116 6.79 15.43 8.36
C MET A 116 8.15 15.73 8.99
N ARG A 117 9.20 15.12 8.47
CA ARG A 117 10.59 15.39 8.93
C ARG A 117 10.99 16.82 8.65
N LYS A 118 10.68 17.37 7.47
CA LYS A 118 10.95 18.77 7.14
C LYS A 118 10.17 19.72 8.05
N ALA A 119 8.92 19.44 8.32
CA ALA A 119 8.15 20.23 9.27
C ALA A 119 8.80 20.27 10.66
N GLN A 120 9.21 19.10 11.16
CA GLN A 120 9.89 18.99 12.46
C GLN A 120 11.21 19.76 12.49
N THR A 121 12.03 19.69 11.43
CA THR A 121 13.29 20.41 11.35
C THR A 121 13.13 21.93 11.17
N SER A 122 11.93 22.36 10.78
CA SER A 122 11.57 23.77 10.62
C SER A 122 10.68 24.29 11.77
N ASP A 123 10.61 23.54 12.88
CA ASP A 123 9.81 23.85 14.06
C ASP A 123 8.33 24.08 13.76
N ILE A 124 7.81 23.47 12.68
CA ILE A 124 6.39 23.52 12.33
C ILE A 124 5.65 22.38 13.06
N PRO A 125 4.68 22.68 13.91
CA PRO A 125 3.87 21.66 14.57
C PRO A 125 3.16 20.76 13.55
N THR A 126 3.26 19.45 13.72
CA THR A 126 2.69 18.48 12.78
C THR A 126 1.17 18.55 12.65
N MET A 127 0.48 19.15 13.64
CA MET A 127 -0.95 19.40 13.59
C MET A 127 -1.39 20.37 12.47
N TRP A 128 -0.44 21.13 11.87
CA TRP A 128 -0.69 21.96 10.69
C TRP A 128 -0.68 21.17 9.39
N ILE A 129 -0.21 19.91 9.42
CA ILE A 129 -0.03 19.08 8.24
C ILE A 129 -1.22 18.12 8.11
N LYS A 130 -1.79 18.06 6.91
CA LYS A 130 -2.85 17.12 6.60
C LYS A 130 -2.35 15.67 6.71
N SER A 131 -3.24 14.78 7.11
CA SER A 131 -2.99 13.34 7.09
C SER A 131 -2.81 12.81 5.65
N TYR A 132 -2.15 11.69 5.50
CA TYR A 132 -1.98 11.03 4.20
C TYR A 132 -3.34 10.78 3.51
N ASN A 133 -4.33 10.34 4.26
CA ASN A 133 -5.67 10.09 3.73
C ASN A 133 -6.35 11.36 3.19
N GLU A 134 -6.18 12.50 3.86
CA GLU A 134 -6.71 13.77 3.39
C GLU A 134 -6.01 14.27 2.13
N VAL A 135 -4.68 14.12 2.06
CA VAL A 135 -3.90 14.56 0.89
C VAL A 135 -4.18 13.67 -0.32
N LEU A 136 -4.11 12.34 -0.14
CA LEU A 136 -4.22 11.37 -1.22
C LEU A 136 -5.68 10.96 -1.53
N GLY A 137 -6.61 11.37 -0.66
CA GLY A 137 -8.02 11.03 -0.76
C GLY A 137 -8.28 9.53 -0.60
N THR A 138 -7.47 8.83 0.17
CA THR A 138 -7.60 7.40 0.46
C THR A 138 -8.38 7.18 1.76
N LYS A 139 -8.68 5.92 2.05
CA LYS A 139 -9.18 5.45 3.35
C LYS A 139 -8.30 4.29 3.85
N TRP A 140 -7.06 4.29 3.44
CA TRP A 140 -6.10 3.27 3.83
C TRP A 140 -5.70 3.40 5.29
N ASN A 141 -5.31 2.30 5.90
CA ASN A 141 -4.83 2.27 7.27
C ASN A 141 -3.31 2.51 7.29
N TRP A 142 -2.89 3.73 7.62
CA TRP A 142 -1.48 4.13 7.66
C TRP A 142 -0.89 3.80 9.03
N VAL A 143 0.12 2.93 9.03
CA VAL A 143 0.73 2.39 10.26
C VAL A 143 2.25 2.31 10.15
N GLU A 144 2.92 2.21 11.29
CA GLU A 144 4.35 2.01 11.38
C GLU A 144 4.76 0.56 11.11
N ARG A 145 3.92 -0.35 11.54
CA ARG A 145 4.12 -1.79 11.51
C ARG A 145 2.76 -2.48 11.56
N VAL A 146 2.68 -3.60 10.90
CA VAL A 146 1.54 -4.50 10.96
C VAL A 146 2.03 -5.90 11.35
N VAL A 147 1.22 -6.63 12.09
CA VAL A 147 1.51 -8.03 12.45
C VAL A 147 0.33 -8.89 12.02
N TYR A 148 0.60 -9.87 11.17
CA TYR A 148 -0.36 -10.88 10.75
C TYR A 148 0.19 -12.27 11.04
N ASP A 149 -0.57 -13.07 11.77
CA ASP A 149 -0.24 -14.48 12.06
C ASP A 149 1.23 -14.67 12.53
N ASN A 150 1.69 -13.80 13.44
CA ASN A 150 3.06 -13.72 13.98
C ASN A 150 4.13 -13.25 12.97
N VAL A 151 3.75 -12.83 11.76
CA VAL A 151 4.66 -12.21 10.79
C VAL A 151 4.56 -10.69 10.93
N SER A 152 5.69 -10.05 11.26
CA SER A 152 5.79 -8.60 11.35
C SER A 152 6.22 -8.02 10.00
N VAL A 153 5.44 -7.05 9.49
CA VAL A 153 5.74 -6.31 8.27
C VAL A 153 6.04 -4.87 8.65
N CYS A 154 7.19 -4.37 8.23
CA CYS A 154 7.63 -2.99 8.46
C CYS A 154 8.42 -2.47 7.25
N ALA A 155 8.52 -1.15 7.09
CA ALA A 155 9.31 -0.56 6.04
C ALA A 155 10.82 -0.72 6.29
N TRP A 156 11.61 -0.73 5.20
CA TRP A 156 13.06 -0.84 5.26
C TRP A 156 13.71 0.22 6.15
N GLY A 157 14.77 -0.17 6.88
CA GLY A 157 15.60 0.76 7.67
C GLY A 157 15.11 1.07 9.08
N ARG A 158 14.10 0.40 9.62
CA ARG A 158 13.63 0.61 11.00
C ARG A 158 14.23 -0.35 12.00
N ARG A 159 14.71 0.21 13.12
CA ARG A 159 15.21 -0.56 14.29
C ARG A 159 14.11 -1.41 14.96
N TYR A 160 12.85 -1.25 14.59
CA TYR A 160 11.70 -1.91 15.22
C TYR A 160 11.33 -3.27 14.61
N CYS A 161 12.04 -3.70 13.56
CA CYS A 161 11.88 -5.04 13.00
C CYS A 161 12.81 -6.07 13.64
N GLN A 162 13.61 -5.62 14.61
CA GLN A 162 14.46 -6.52 15.41
C GLN A 162 13.71 -6.91 16.68
N ASN A 163 13.01 -8.05 16.62
CA ASN A 163 12.74 -8.98 17.72
C ASN A 163 12.14 -10.25 17.15
#